data_e1618e337ef360b973626dcdc5dce6dc
#
_entry.id   e1618e337ef360b973626dcdc5dce6dc
#
_cell.length_a   1.000
_cell.length_b   1.000
_cell.length_c   1.000
_cell.angle_alpha   90.00
_cell.angle_beta   90.00
_cell.angle_gamma   90.00
#
_symmetry.space_group_name_H-M   'P 1'
#
loop_
_entity.id
_entity.type
_entity.pdbx_description
1 polymer ?
#
loop_
_entity_poly.entity_id
_entity_poly.type
_entity_poly.pdbx_seq_one_letter_code
_entity_poly.pdbx_strand_id
1 'polypeptide(L)'
;MKEKVGEVFSIAADNPPVPGCTISKPVYNGGNDIIYFSLARNTDISAEIFPYHKLLIVASGSMEVYGAGGFTKRLHTGECIITSMGIPVGMRTSEYAIYTEITIRRDDTMNEAI
;
A
#
# COMPACT_ATOMS: atom_id res chain seq x y z
N MET A 1 -7.40 13.84 -11.57
CA MET A 1 -6.98 13.79 -10.17
C MET A 1 -8.03 14.46 -9.30
N LYS A 2 -8.47 13.78 -8.27
CA LYS A 2 -9.57 14.29 -7.44
C LYS A 2 -9.11 15.13 -6.26
N GLU A 3 -7.92 14.85 -5.75
CA GLU A 3 -7.37 15.57 -4.63
C GLU A 3 -7.02 17.00 -5.06
N LYS A 4 -7.43 17.97 -4.25
CA LYS A 4 -7.11 19.39 -4.45
C LYS A 4 -6.54 19.95 -3.16
N VAL A 5 -5.55 20.79 -3.31
CA VAL A 5 -4.91 21.42 -2.15
C VAL A 5 -5.96 22.17 -1.34
N GLY A 6 -5.98 21.92 -0.04
CA GLY A 6 -6.89 22.61 0.88
C GLY A 6 -8.30 22.04 0.96
N GLU A 7 -8.60 20.98 0.21
CA GLU A 7 -9.92 20.36 0.24
C GLU A 7 -9.89 18.99 0.89
N VAL A 8 -10.97 18.63 1.55
CA VAL A 8 -11.13 17.31 2.16
C VAL A 8 -11.54 16.32 1.08
N PHE A 9 -10.92 15.15 1.11
CA PHE A 9 -11.31 14.05 0.22
C PHE A 9 -11.28 12.74 0.99
N SER A 10 -11.88 11.70 0.42
CA SER A 10 -11.92 10.37 1.04
C SER A 10 -11.13 9.39 0.19
N ILE A 11 -10.11 8.78 0.77
CA ILE A 11 -9.32 7.76 0.08
C ILE A 11 -10.24 6.61 -0.37
N ALA A 12 -11.09 6.14 0.52
CA ALA A 12 -11.96 5.00 0.22
C ALA A 12 -13.01 5.34 -0.83
N ALA A 13 -13.67 6.50 -0.71
CA ALA A 13 -14.73 6.89 -1.64
C ALA A 13 -14.18 7.17 -3.05
N ASP A 14 -12.96 7.71 -3.12
CA ASP A 14 -12.36 8.11 -4.39
C ASP A 14 -11.64 6.98 -5.11
N ASN A 15 -11.48 5.84 -4.45
CA ASN A 15 -10.73 4.69 -4.98
C ASN A 15 -11.53 3.40 -4.84
N PRO A 16 -12.75 3.33 -5.41
CA PRO A 16 -13.58 2.14 -5.26
C PRO A 16 -12.93 0.94 -5.97
N PRO A 17 -13.04 -0.26 -5.40
CA PRO A 17 -12.57 -1.46 -6.08
C PRO A 17 -13.36 -1.70 -7.36
N VAL A 18 -12.69 -2.24 -8.37
CA VAL A 18 -13.31 -2.63 -9.64
C VAL A 18 -13.24 -4.15 -9.73
N PRO A 19 -14.37 -4.85 -9.95
CA PRO A 19 -14.38 -6.31 -9.96
C PRO A 19 -13.30 -6.92 -10.85
N GLY A 20 -12.56 -7.87 -10.29
CA GLY A 20 -11.50 -8.57 -10.99
C GLY A 20 -10.21 -7.79 -11.18
N CYS A 21 -10.11 -6.58 -10.66
CA CYS A 21 -8.98 -5.70 -10.92
C CYS A 21 -8.20 -5.36 -9.66
N THR A 22 -6.90 -5.12 -9.85
CA THR A 22 -6.08 -4.39 -8.91
C THR A 22 -5.75 -3.06 -9.58
N ILE A 23 -5.99 -1.96 -8.89
CA ILE A 23 -5.81 -0.63 -9.44
C ILE A 23 -4.82 0.13 -8.57
N SER A 24 -3.88 0.82 -9.20
CA SER A 24 -2.97 1.70 -8.49
C SER A 24 -2.97 3.06 -9.17
N LYS A 25 -2.87 4.12 -8.38
CA LYS A 25 -2.71 5.47 -8.91
C LYS A 25 -1.93 6.33 -7.94
N PRO A 26 -1.07 7.23 -8.43
CA PRO A 26 -0.33 8.10 -7.55
C PRO A 26 -1.25 9.10 -6.86
N VAL A 27 -0.89 9.46 -5.64
CA VAL A 27 -1.51 10.58 -4.93
C VAL A 27 -1.12 11.87 -5.65
N TYR A 28 -1.92 12.91 -5.50
CA TYR A 28 -1.68 14.22 -6.07
C TYR A 28 -0.19 14.57 -6.05
N ASN A 29 0.37 14.72 -7.23
CA ASN A 29 1.78 15.07 -7.41
C ASN A 29 2.76 14.22 -6.58
N GLY A 30 2.35 13.03 -6.19
CA GLY A 30 3.15 12.16 -5.31
C GLY A 30 4.21 11.33 -6.03
N GLY A 31 4.28 11.40 -7.35
CA GLY A 31 5.22 10.58 -8.12
C GLY A 31 4.99 9.10 -7.86
N ASN A 32 6.06 8.39 -7.53
CA ASN A 32 5.99 6.97 -7.20
C ASN A 32 6.13 6.70 -5.70
N ASP A 33 6.19 7.74 -4.88
CA ASP A 33 6.45 7.57 -3.46
C ASP A 33 5.18 7.39 -2.63
N ILE A 34 4.05 7.89 -3.11
CA ILE A 34 2.77 7.73 -2.43
C ILE A 34 1.74 7.27 -3.46
N ILE A 35 1.19 6.09 -3.26
CA ILE A 35 0.31 5.46 -4.24
C ILE A 35 -0.91 4.89 -3.51
N TYR A 36 -2.10 5.13 -4.08
CA TYR A 36 -3.33 4.46 -3.64
C TYR A 36 -3.47 3.14 -4.39
N PHE A 37 -3.91 2.12 -3.67
CA PHE A 37 -4.23 0.81 -4.25
C PHE A 37 -5.66 0.44 -3.91
N SER A 38 -6.35 -0.14 -4.89
CA SER A 38 -7.68 -0.72 -4.70
C SER A 38 -7.63 -2.16 -5.21
N LEU A 39 -7.84 -3.10 -4.30
CA LEU A 39 -7.87 -4.52 -4.62
C LEU A 39 -9.30 -5.00 -4.54
N ALA A 40 -9.82 -5.51 -5.64
CA ALA A 40 -11.12 -6.13 -5.67
C ALA A 40 -11.08 -7.51 -4.99
N ARG A 41 -12.24 -8.07 -4.74
CA ARG A 41 -12.39 -9.38 -4.11
C ARG A 41 -11.57 -10.44 -4.84
N ASN A 42 -10.85 -11.25 -4.07
CA ASN A 42 -10.04 -12.36 -4.58
C ASN A 42 -8.99 -11.94 -5.59
N THR A 43 -8.36 -10.79 -5.37
CA THR A 43 -7.23 -10.34 -6.19
C THR A 43 -5.98 -10.26 -5.34
N ASP A 44 -4.83 -10.25 -6.01
CA ASP A 44 -3.57 -10.13 -5.32
C ASP A 44 -2.57 -9.33 -6.16
N ILE A 45 -1.54 -8.86 -5.48
CA ILE A 45 -0.35 -8.28 -6.08
C ILE A 45 0.79 -9.21 -5.73
N SER A 46 1.41 -9.79 -6.76
CA SER A 46 2.47 -10.77 -6.59
C SER A 46 3.62 -10.21 -5.77
N ALA A 47 4.26 -11.11 -5.02
CA ALA A 47 5.38 -10.72 -4.18
C ALA A 47 6.54 -10.20 -5.02
N GLU A 48 7.08 -9.07 -4.64
CA GLU A 48 8.21 -8.43 -5.29
C GLU A 48 9.24 -8.00 -4.26
N ILE A 49 10.48 -7.86 -4.70
CA ILE A 49 11.58 -7.39 -3.87
C ILE A 49 11.79 -5.90 -4.11
N PHE A 50 11.77 -5.13 -3.03
CA PHE A 50 11.99 -3.69 -3.11
C PHE A 50 13.24 -3.30 -2.31
N PRO A 51 13.99 -2.32 -2.77
CA PRO A 51 15.16 -1.80 -2.04
C PRO A 51 14.77 -0.79 -0.96
N TYR A 52 13.48 -0.63 -0.68
CA TYR A 52 12.96 0.32 0.30
C TYR A 52 12.00 -0.37 1.24
N HIS A 53 11.86 0.19 2.44
CA HIS A 53 10.68 -0.09 3.26
C HIS A 53 9.49 0.67 2.69
N LYS A 54 8.30 0.12 2.88
CA LYS A 54 7.06 0.77 2.50
C LYS A 54 6.10 0.74 3.68
N LEU A 55 5.41 1.85 3.90
CA LEU A 55 4.35 1.93 4.88
C LEU A 55 3.03 1.67 4.16
N LEU A 56 2.31 0.65 4.57
CA LEU A 56 0.99 0.32 4.02
C LEU A 56 -0.05 0.69 5.07
N ILE A 57 -1.05 1.47 4.67
CA ILE A 57 -2.12 1.94 5.56
C ILE A 57 -3.45 1.56 4.95
N VAL A 58 -4.22 0.69 5.61
CA VAL A 58 -5.52 0.27 5.09
C VAL A 58 -6.57 1.33 5.41
N ALA A 59 -7.16 1.92 4.37
CA ALA A 59 -8.21 2.91 4.50
C ALA A 59 -9.59 2.25 4.61
N SER A 60 -9.79 1.09 3.97
CA SER A 60 -11.06 0.37 4.02
C SER A 60 -10.85 -1.08 3.63
N GLY A 61 -11.59 -1.99 4.26
CA GLY A 61 -11.52 -3.41 3.98
C GLY A 61 -10.43 -4.11 4.77
N SER A 62 -9.93 -5.21 4.22
CA SER A 62 -8.88 -6.00 4.85
C SER A 62 -8.00 -6.65 3.80
N MET A 63 -6.75 -6.88 4.15
CA MET A 63 -5.81 -7.55 3.27
C MET A 63 -4.78 -8.34 4.05
N GLU A 64 -4.14 -9.28 3.37
CA GLU A 64 -2.99 -9.98 3.89
C GLU A 64 -1.74 -9.49 3.17
N VAL A 65 -0.70 -9.23 3.94
CA VAL A 65 0.65 -8.99 3.44
C VAL A 65 1.40 -10.30 3.64
N TYR A 66 1.96 -10.82 2.58
CA TYR A 66 2.62 -12.12 2.62
C TYR A 66 4.01 -12.02 1.99
N GLY A 67 4.85 -12.99 2.30
CA GLY A 67 6.22 -12.96 1.79
C GLY A 67 6.94 -14.28 1.97
N ALA A 68 8.26 -14.21 1.88
CA ALA A 68 9.11 -15.39 1.98
C ALA A 68 9.01 -16.05 3.37
N GLY A 69 9.21 -17.36 3.40
CA GLY A 69 9.23 -18.10 4.65
C GLY A 69 7.88 -18.27 5.33
N GLY A 70 6.79 -18.15 4.58
CA GLY A 70 5.45 -18.31 5.14
C GLY A 70 4.96 -17.09 5.91
N PHE A 71 5.66 -15.98 5.83
CA PHE A 71 5.24 -14.74 6.47
C PHE A 71 3.87 -14.31 5.94
N THR A 72 2.93 -14.06 6.86
CA THR A 72 1.60 -13.57 6.52
C THR A 72 1.10 -12.72 7.67
N LYS A 73 0.68 -11.51 7.38
CA LYS A 73 0.07 -10.59 8.34
C LYS A 73 -1.22 -10.05 7.76
N ARG A 74 -2.26 -10.03 8.58
CA ARG A 74 -3.58 -9.48 8.17
C ARG A 74 -3.73 -8.08 8.72
N LEU A 75 -4.17 -7.17 7.86
CA LEU A 75 -4.47 -5.79 8.22
C LEU A 75 -5.95 -5.51 7.97
N HIS A 76 -6.57 -4.79 8.90
CA HIS A 76 -7.93 -4.28 8.80
C HIS A 76 -7.90 -2.76 8.68
N THR A 77 -9.07 -2.18 8.43
CA THR A 77 -9.22 -0.73 8.32
C THR A 77 -8.53 -0.01 9.48
N GLY A 78 -7.68 0.96 9.13
CA GLY A 78 -6.94 1.76 10.10
C GLY A 78 -5.63 1.17 10.55
N GLU A 79 -5.32 -0.06 10.16
CA GLU A 79 -4.08 -0.72 10.54
C GLU A 79 -3.00 -0.51 9.49
N CYS A 80 -1.75 -0.58 9.95
CA CYS A 80 -0.57 -0.29 9.14
C CYS A 80 0.49 -1.37 9.31
N ILE A 81 1.36 -1.49 8.34
CA ILE A 81 2.56 -2.31 8.43
C ILE A 81 3.70 -1.62 7.67
N ILE A 82 4.92 -1.78 8.17
CA ILE A 82 6.12 -1.40 7.42
C ILE A 82 6.70 -2.67 6.83
N THR A 83 6.81 -2.73 5.51
CA THR A 83 7.29 -3.92 4.83
C THR A 83 8.80 -4.04 4.92
N SER A 84 9.29 -5.26 4.82
CA SER A 84 10.73 -5.52 4.75
C SER A 84 11.26 -5.12 3.39
N MET A 85 12.53 -4.73 3.35
CA MET A 85 13.24 -4.54 2.08
C MET A 85 14.16 -5.73 1.83
N GLY A 86 14.45 -5.98 0.55
CA GLY A 86 15.38 -7.04 0.16
C GLY A 86 14.80 -8.45 0.18
N ILE A 87 13.53 -8.61 0.54
CA ILE A 87 12.83 -9.90 0.50
C ILE A 87 11.48 -9.71 -0.20
N PRO A 88 10.95 -10.77 -0.84
CA PRO A 88 9.68 -10.66 -1.54
C PRO A 88 8.52 -10.35 -0.60
N VAL A 89 7.68 -9.39 -0.99
CA VAL A 89 6.47 -9.01 -0.26
C VAL A 89 5.33 -8.81 -1.26
N GLY A 90 4.20 -9.43 -1.01
CA GLY A 90 3.00 -9.27 -1.81
C GLY A 90 1.79 -8.96 -0.95
N MET A 91 0.69 -8.62 -1.59
CA MET A 91 -0.56 -8.29 -0.92
C MET A 91 -1.71 -9.06 -1.58
N ARG A 92 -2.70 -9.46 -0.81
CA ARG A 92 -3.87 -10.16 -1.33
C ARG A 92 -5.08 -9.90 -0.44
N THR A 93 -6.26 -10.04 -1.01
CA THR A 93 -7.50 -9.92 -0.24
C THR A 93 -8.52 -10.94 -0.71
N SER A 94 -9.32 -11.46 0.22
CA SER A 94 -10.48 -12.28 -0.08
C SER A 94 -11.78 -11.47 -0.12
N GLU A 95 -11.74 -10.22 0.34
CA GLU A 95 -12.90 -9.34 0.39
C GLU A 95 -12.74 -8.15 -0.53
N TYR A 96 -12.02 -7.15 -0.08
CA TYR A 96 -11.51 -6.02 -0.84
C TYR A 96 -10.57 -5.25 0.07
N ALA A 97 -9.71 -4.45 -0.51
CA ALA A 97 -8.85 -3.57 0.27
C ALA A 97 -8.57 -2.29 -0.50
N ILE A 98 -8.66 -1.18 0.21
CA ILE A 98 -8.22 0.12 -0.29
C ILE A 98 -7.15 0.59 0.67
N TYR A 99 -5.95 0.78 0.16
CA TYR A 99 -4.83 1.16 1.03
C TYR A 99 -3.91 2.16 0.34
N THR A 100 -3.12 2.83 1.16
CA THR A 100 -2.08 3.76 0.70
C THR A 100 -0.73 3.13 0.94
N GLU A 101 0.13 3.22 -0.06
CA GLU A 101 1.51 2.76 0.02
C GLU A 101 2.42 3.98 -0.01
N ILE A 102 3.26 4.11 1.01
CA ILE A 102 4.23 5.22 1.11
C ILE A 102 5.62 4.61 1.11
N THR A 103 6.42 4.96 0.12
CA THR A 103 7.81 4.52 0.06
C THR A 103 8.64 5.35 1.03
N ILE A 104 9.32 4.66 1.94
CA ILE A 104 10.16 5.30 2.93
C ILE A 104 11.57 5.37 2.36
N ARG A 105 11.94 6.55 1.88
CA ARG A 105 13.29 6.78 1.38
C ARG A 105 14.15 7.30 2.50
N ARG A 106 15.35 6.76 2.61
CA ARG A 106 16.31 7.18 3.61
C ARG A 106 17.53 7.74 2.94
N ASP A 107 17.97 8.88 3.46
CA ASP A 107 19.26 9.43 3.12
C ASP A 107 20.30 8.64 3.91
N ASP A 108 21.37 8.19 3.25
CA ASP A 108 22.41 7.41 3.91
C ASP A 108 23.07 8.18 5.06
N THR A 109 23.20 9.47 4.93
CA THR A 109 23.76 10.29 6.02
C THR A 109 22.86 10.31 7.24
N MET A 110 21.56 10.19 7.06
CA MET A 110 20.61 10.13 8.17
C MET A 110 20.72 8.81 8.95
N ASN A 111 21.05 7.74 8.27
CA ASN A 111 21.25 6.46 8.93
C ASN A 111 22.35 6.49 9.97
N GLU A 112 23.39 7.22 9.67
CA GLU A 112 24.56 7.29 10.55
C GLU A 112 24.32 8.19 11.73
N ALA A 113 23.41 9.14 11.61
CA ALA A 113 23.10 10.07 12.68
C ALA A 113 22.32 9.42 13.80
N ILE A 114 21.80 8.28 13.56
CA ILE A 114 20.96 7.54 14.49
C ILE A 114 21.77 6.43 15.13
#